data_2353eb9b84cadeeda386e154c29aa606
#
_entry.id   2353eb9b84cadeeda386e154c29aa606
#
_cell.length_a   1.000
_cell.length_b   1.000
_cell.length_c   1.000
_cell.angle_alpha   90.00
_cell.angle_beta   90.00
_cell.angle_gamma   90.00
#
_symmetry.space_group_name_H-M   'P 1'
#
loop_
_entity.id
_entity.type
_entity.pdbx_description
1 polymer ?
#
loop_
_entity_poly.entity_id
_entity_poly.type
_entity_poly.pdbx_seq_one_letter_code
_entity_poly.pdbx_strand_id
1 'polypeptide(L)'
;MQIEPLAIPTGAETLSVLPRLARALAGGAPIAPYAVGSRPPSLPPSPELPEGLAAVVGTSGSTGTPKLAMLTSGALAASIRATHRHLGGPGQWLLAMPAHHIAGLQVLLRGLVAGTRTITLDASFTVDGFIDATRHLDPDERHYTALVPTQVARLLSHSEGAEALRRFDAVLVGGAALPPRLRASADEAGVVLVATYGMSETAGGCVYDGATLRGTRLR
;
A
#
# COMPACT_ATOMS: atom_id res chain seq x y z
N MET A 1 20.16 10.89 -14.59
CA MET A 1 19.70 9.94 -13.54
C MET A 1 18.93 8.85 -14.25
N GLN A 2 19.26 7.57 -14.04
CA GLN A 2 18.61 6.45 -14.72
C GLN A 2 17.58 5.82 -13.76
N ILE A 3 16.36 5.57 -14.25
CA ILE A 3 15.32 4.88 -13.50
C ILE A 3 15.62 3.36 -13.54
N GLU A 4 15.66 2.72 -12.39
CA GLU A 4 15.92 1.28 -12.27
C GLU A 4 14.60 0.48 -12.32
N PRO A 5 14.36 -0.37 -13.32
CA PRO A 5 13.27 -1.34 -13.25
C PRO A 5 13.46 -2.26 -12.04
N LEU A 6 12.42 -2.39 -11.23
CA LEU A 6 12.44 -3.20 -10.01
C LEU A 6 11.38 -4.30 -10.07
N ALA A 7 11.81 -5.52 -10.35
CA ALA A 7 10.92 -6.68 -10.25
C ALA A 7 10.53 -6.91 -8.78
N ILE A 8 9.23 -6.95 -8.52
CA ILE A 8 8.68 -7.21 -7.18
C ILE A 8 8.27 -8.68 -7.09
N PRO A 9 8.98 -9.49 -6.28
CA PRO A 9 8.59 -10.86 -6.00
C PRO A 9 7.27 -10.93 -5.22
N THR A 10 6.74 -12.12 -5.05
CA THR A 10 5.58 -12.41 -4.18
C THR A 10 6.04 -13.07 -2.88
N GLY A 11 5.17 -13.14 -1.90
CA GLY A 11 5.47 -13.79 -0.63
C GLY A 11 6.55 -13.07 0.17
N ALA A 12 7.27 -13.82 0.99
CA ALA A 12 8.34 -13.30 1.84
C ALA A 12 9.50 -12.68 1.03
N GLU A 13 9.74 -13.15 -0.19
CA GLU A 13 10.76 -12.59 -1.06
C GLU A 13 10.51 -11.13 -1.44
N THR A 14 9.27 -10.65 -1.33
CA THR A 14 8.93 -9.23 -1.53
C THR A 14 9.79 -8.33 -0.66
N LEU A 15 10.16 -8.75 0.54
CA LEU A 15 10.97 -7.93 1.46
C LEU A 15 12.41 -7.71 0.98
N SER A 16 12.90 -8.49 0.03
CA SER A 16 14.23 -8.33 -0.57
C SER A 16 14.39 -6.99 -1.32
N VAL A 17 13.29 -6.32 -1.68
CA VAL A 17 13.34 -5.03 -2.37
C VAL A 17 13.50 -3.85 -1.41
N LEU A 18 13.29 -4.01 -0.10
CA LEU A 18 13.33 -2.93 0.90
C LEU A 18 14.62 -2.09 0.85
N PRO A 19 15.84 -2.65 0.69
CA PRO A 19 17.04 -1.84 0.58
C PRO A 19 17.05 -0.90 -0.64
N ARG A 20 16.42 -1.31 -1.76
CA ARG A 20 16.30 -0.47 -2.95
C ARG A 20 15.26 0.63 -2.74
N LEU A 21 14.14 0.31 -2.09
CA LEU A 21 13.13 1.31 -1.71
C LEU A 21 13.71 2.36 -0.75
N ALA A 22 14.48 1.92 0.25
CA ALA A 22 15.16 2.83 1.17
C ALA A 22 16.11 3.79 0.45
N ARG A 23 16.93 3.28 -0.47
CA ARG A 23 17.84 4.10 -1.28
C ARG A 23 17.11 5.10 -2.15
N ALA A 24 16.03 4.69 -2.82
CA ALA A 24 15.23 5.58 -3.65
C ALA A 24 14.59 6.72 -2.82
N LEU A 25 14.07 6.42 -1.63
CA LEU A 25 13.54 7.44 -0.71
C LEU A 25 14.62 8.41 -0.20
N ALA A 26 15.87 7.92 -0.06
CA ALA A 26 17.01 8.74 0.37
C ALA A 26 17.66 9.55 -0.77
N GLY A 27 17.05 9.62 -1.96
CA GLY A 27 17.56 10.37 -3.11
C GLY A 27 18.52 9.59 -4.01
N GLY A 28 18.61 8.28 -3.85
CA GLY A 28 19.31 7.39 -4.78
C GLY A 28 18.58 7.19 -6.11
N ALA A 29 18.97 6.19 -6.88
CA ALA A 29 18.35 5.89 -8.17
C ALA A 29 16.84 5.63 -7.99
N PRO A 30 15.97 6.31 -8.77
CA PRO A 30 14.53 6.09 -8.72
C PRO A 30 14.19 4.70 -9.27
N ILE A 31 13.13 4.10 -8.75
CA ILE A 31 12.70 2.75 -9.11
C ILE A 31 11.43 2.77 -9.96
N ALA A 32 11.26 1.75 -10.81
CA ALA A 32 10.03 1.47 -11.52
C ALA A 32 9.56 0.05 -11.18
N PRO A 33 8.66 -0.12 -10.17
CA PRO A 33 8.22 -1.43 -9.73
C PRO A 33 7.32 -2.10 -10.76
N TYR A 34 7.52 -3.40 -10.98
CA TYR A 34 6.68 -4.24 -11.83
C TYR A 34 6.60 -5.67 -11.28
N ALA A 35 5.58 -6.41 -11.66
CA ALA A 35 5.42 -7.79 -11.21
C ALA A 35 6.53 -8.69 -11.77
N VAL A 36 7.15 -9.53 -10.94
CA VAL A 36 8.08 -10.57 -11.41
C VAL A 36 7.40 -11.42 -12.50
N GLY A 37 8.13 -11.77 -13.55
CA GLY A 37 7.59 -12.51 -14.71
C GLY A 37 6.85 -11.63 -15.74
N SER A 38 6.58 -10.37 -15.45
CA SER A 38 6.04 -9.40 -16.40
C SER A 38 7.17 -8.67 -17.14
N ARG A 39 6.81 -7.92 -18.21
CA ARG A 39 7.76 -7.02 -18.86
C ARG A 39 7.97 -5.76 -17.99
N PRO A 40 9.20 -5.27 -17.86
CA PRO A 40 9.44 -3.95 -17.26
C PRO A 40 8.64 -2.87 -17.97
N PRO A 41 8.20 -1.82 -17.25
CA PRO A 41 7.50 -0.70 -17.89
C PRO A 41 8.42 0.02 -18.88
N SER A 42 7.84 0.50 -19.99
CA SER A 42 8.54 1.38 -20.91
C SER A 42 8.71 2.73 -20.22
N LEU A 43 9.94 3.09 -19.92
CA LEU A 43 10.27 4.29 -19.17
C LEU A 43 10.48 5.48 -20.12
N PRO A 44 10.09 6.72 -19.73
CA PRO A 44 10.33 7.90 -20.53
C PRO A 44 11.84 8.18 -20.67
N PRO A 45 12.29 8.76 -21.77
CA PRO A 45 13.67 9.22 -21.91
C PRO A 45 14.02 10.29 -20.87
N SER A 46 15.27 10.26 -20.43
CA SER A 46 15.82 10.96 -19.27
C SER A 46 15.73 12.49 -19.14
N PRO A 47 15.46 13.32 -20.15
CA PRO A 47 15.72 14.76 -20.01
C PRO A 47 14.73 15.55 -19.14
N GLU A 48 13.58 15.00 -18.75
CA GLU A 48 12.51 15.72 -18.03
C GLU A 48 12.07 15.05 -16.71
N LEU A 49 12.98 14.37 -16.03
CA LEU A 49 12.62 13.73 -14.75
C LEU A 49 12.56 14.79 -13.63
N PRO A 50 11.50 14.79 -12.81
CA PRO A 50 11.39 15.72 -11.69
C PRO A 50 12.56 15.56 -10.71
N GLU A 51 13.01 16.67 -10.15
CA GLU A 51 14.00 16.65 -9.07
C GLU A 51 13.46 15.86 -7.87
N GLY A 52 14.32 15.03 -7.28
CA GLY A 52 13.92 14.17 -6.16
C GLY A 52 13.00 13.01 -6.54
N LEU A 53 12.90 12.63 -7.83
CA LEU A 53 12.16 11.46 -8.26
C LEU A 53 12.65 10.22 -7.51
N ALA A 54 11.72 9.45 -6.93
CA ALA A 54 12.00 8.22 -6.20
C ALA A 54 11.33 6.99 -6.79
N ALA A 55 10.13 7.14 -7.36
CA ALA A 55 9.42 6.02 -7.97
C ALA A 55 8.63 6.44 -9.21
N VAL A 56 8.52 5.51 -10.16
CA VAL A 56 7.65 5.63 -11.35
C VAL A 56 6.70 4.44 -11.32
N VAL A 57 5.43 4.70 -11.03
CA VAL A 57 4.42 3.66 -10.80
C VAL A 57 3.40 3.64 -11.92
N GLY A 58 3.10 2.44 -12.43
CA GLY A 58 2.05 2.26 -13.44
C GLY A 58 0.67 2.62 -12.86
N THR A 59 -0.15 3.29 -13.68
CA THR A 59 -1.56 3.55 -13.35
C THR A 59 -2.45 2.60 -14.13
N SER A 60 -3.59 2.22 -13.57
CA SER A 60 -4.63 1.45 -14.25
C SER A 60 -5.38 2.33 -15.25
N GLY A 61 -4.73 2.68 -16.38
CA GLY A 61 -5.34 3.51 -17.42
C GLY A 61 -6.46 2.78 -18.15
N SER A 62 -7.62 3.40 -18.27
CA SER A 62 -8.77 2.91 -19.07
C SER A 62 -8.52 2.92 -20.59
N THR A 63 -7.40 3.44 -21.06
CA THR A 63 -7.08 3.69 -22.47
C THR A 63 -6.09 2.70 -23.10
N GLY A 64 -5.80 1.58 -22.47
CA GLY A 64 -4.97 0.48 -23.02
C GLY A 64 -3.45 0.70 -22.95
N THR A 65 -2.96 1.93 -22.88
CA THR A 65 -1.52 2.22 -22.63
C THR A 65 -1.36 2.61 -21.17
N PRO A 66 -0.61 1.86 -20.36
CA PRO A 66 -0.38 2.22 -18.96
C PRO A 66 0.30 3.59 -18.86
N LYS A 67 -0.34 4.54 -18.20
CA LYS A 67 0.30 5.80 -17.82
C LYS A 67 1.22 5.57 -16.63
N LEU A 68 2.24 6.39 -16.51
CA LEU A 68 3.22 6.32 -15.43
C LEU A 68 3.10 7.56 -14.54
N ALA A 69 2.90 7.34 -13.25
CA ALA A 69 2.95 8.41 -12.25
C ALA A 69 4.38 8.52 -11.73
N MET A 70 4.95 9.73 -11.82
CA MET A 70 6.28 10.06 -11.30
C MET A 70 6.13 10.61 -9.88
N LEU A 71 6.72 9.92 -8.91
CA LEU A 71 6.58 10.24 -7.49
C LEU A 71 7.93 10.64 -6.90
N THR A 72 7.98 11.84 -6.33
CA THR A 72 9.18 12.29 -5.61
C THR A 72 9.27 11.67 -4.22
N SER A 73 10.47 11.57 -3.67
CA SER A 73 10.71 11.14 -2.28
C SER A 73 9.92 12.01 -1.29
N GLY A 74 9.85 13.33 -1.56
CA GLY A 74 9.07 14.26 -0.76
C GLY A 74 7.57 13.97 -0.76
N ALA A 75 6.98 13.64 -1.92
CA ALA A 75 5.57 13.28 -2.04
C ALA A 75 5.26 11.96 -1.31
N LEU A 76 6.08 10.93 -1.51
CA LEU A 76 5.95 9.65 -0.82
C LEU A 76 6.05 9.83 0.70
N ALA A 77 7.06 10.54 1.18
CA ALA A 77 7.25 10.81 2.60
C ALA A 77 6.09 11.64 3.22
N ALA A 78 5.54 12.60 2.47
CA ALA A 78 4.38 13.37 2.92
C ALA A 78 3.14 12.48 3.07
N SER A 79 2.87 11.61 2.10
CA SER A 79 1.77 10.62 2.14
C SER A 79 1.91 9.67 3.34
N ILE A 80 3.11 9.12 3.57
CA ILE A 80 3.40 8.23 4.68
C ILE A 80 3.13 8.92 6.02
N ARG A 81 3.71 10.12 6.22
CA ARG A 81 3.52 10.88 7.46
C ARG A 81 2.07 11.29 7.70
N ALA A 82 1.34 11.64 6.64
CA ALA A 82 -0.08 11.99 6.74
C ALA A 82 -0.93 10.78 7.15
N THR A 83 -0.66 9.61 6.56
CA THR A 83 -1.31 8.35 6.93
C THR A 83 -1.02 7.97 8.38
N HIS A 84 0.25 7.92 8.79
CA HIS A 84 0.61 7.57 10.18
C HIS A 84 -0.06 8.50 11.19
N ARG A 85 -0.10 9.82 10.93
CA ARG A 85 -0.81 10.77 11.82
C ARG A 85 -2.31 10.49 11.89
N HIS A 86 -2.94 10.20 10.75
CA HIS A 86 -4.38 9.91 10.72
C HIS A 86 -4.72 8.64 11.50
N LEU A 87 -3.85 7.62 11.42
CA LEU A 87 -4.02 6.33 12.09
C LEU A 87 -3.56 6.32 13.55
N GLY A 88 -3.10 7.44 14.09
CA GLY A 88 -2.65 7.56 15.48
C GLY A 88 -1.18 7.22 15.72
N GLY A 89 -0.39 6.99 14.68
CA GLY A 89 1.06 6.76 14.77
C GLY A 89 1.60 5.76 13.76
N PRO A 90 2.93 5.54 13.75
CA PRO A 90 3.54 4.44 13.03
C PRO A 90 3.12 3.09 13.62
N GLY A 91 3.32 2.02 12.89
CA GLY A 91 3.02 0.66 13.32
C GLY A 91 3.46 -0.38 12.30
N GLN A 92 3.21 -1.63 12.61
CA GLN A 92 3.53 -2.77 11.77
C GLN A 92 2.47 -2.95 10.67
N TRP A 93 2.91 -3.23 9.46
CA TRP A 93 2.05 -3.38 8.30
C TRP A 93 2.03 -4.81 7.79
N LEU A 94 0.84 -5.32 7.47
CA LEU A 94 0.65 -6.57 6.72
C LEU A 94 0.37 -6.24 5.26
N LEU A 95 1.20 -6.78 4.36
CA LEU A 95 1.10 -6.64 2.92
C LEU A 95 0.20 -7.74 2.34
N ALA A 96 -1.03 -7.40 1.98
CA ALA A 96 -2.00 -8.30 1.37
C ALA A 96 -2.36 -7.91 -0.08
N MET A 97 -1.58 -7.00 -0.67
CA MET A 97 -1.78 -6.47 -2.02
C MET A 97 -0.46 -6.50 -2.81
N PRO A 98 -0.51 -6.60 -4.16
CA PRO A 98 0.69 -6.58 -4.98
C PRO A 98 1.48 -5.27 -4.81
N ALA A 99 2.76 -5.37 -4.41
CA ALA A 99 3.58 -4.19 -4.10
C ALA A 99 4.17 -3.47 -5.33
N HIS A 100 3.90 -3.94 -6.54
CA HIS A 100 4.18 -3.19 -7.77
C HIS A 100 3.10 -2.14 -8.10
N HIS A 101 1.96 -2.15 -7.40
CA HIS A 101 0.95 -1.08 -7.42
C HIS A 101 1.13 -0.15 -6.22
N ILE A 102 0.68 1.11 -6.37
CA ILE A 102 0.89 2.14 -5.35
C ILE A 102 0.37 1.76 -3.95
N ALA A 103 -0.74 1.03 -3.85
CA ALA A 103 -1.29 0.65 -2.56
C ALA A 103 -0.36 -0.31 -1.80
N GLY A 104 0.11 -1.37 -2.45
CA GLY A 104 1.06 -2.32 -1.85
C GLY A 104 2.46 -1.71 -1.66
N LEU A 105 2.92 -0.87 -2.60
CA LEU A 105 4.19 -0.15 -2.46
C LEU A 105 4.16 0.73 -1.20
N GLN A 106 3.06 1.43 -0.94
CA GLN A 106 2.89 2.26 0.24
C GLN A 106 2.90 1.44 1.55
N VAL A 107 2.40 0.21 1.54
CA VAL A 107 2.52 -0.69 2.70
C VAL A 107 3.99 -0.94 3.04
N LEU A 108 4.81 -1.30 2.03
CA LEU A 108 6.26 -1.49 2.23
C LEU A 108 6.95 -0.23 2.72
N LEU A 109 6.66 0.91 2.10
CA LEU A 109 7.28 2.19 2.45
C LEU A 109 6.89 2.67 3.85
N ARG A 110 5.65 2.45 4.27
CA ARG A 110 5.17 2.80 5.61
C ARG A 110 5.84 1.96 6.69
N GLY A 111 5.96 0.63 6.50
CA GLY A 111 6.70 -0.24 7.40
C GLY A 111 8.18 0.14 7.48
N LEU A 112 8.80 0.42 6.32
CA LEU A 112 10.20 0.86 6.24
C LEU A 112 10.44 2.16 7.03
N VAL A 113 9.57 3.17 6.86
CA VAL A 113 9.70 4.47 7.55
C VAL A 113 9.34 4.36 9.04
N ALA A 114 8.43 3.45 9.40
CA ALA A 114 8.10 3.15 10.79
C ALA A 114 9.26 2.42 11.51
N GLY A 115 10.16 1.79 10.77
CA GLY A 115 11.20 0.93 11.34
C GLY A 115 10.67 -0.41 11.85
N THR A 116 9.45 -0.79 11.44
CA THR A 116 8.80 -2.03 11.84
C THR A 116 8.96 -3.12 10.77
N ARG A 117 8.91 -4.37 11.21
CA ARG A 117 8.93 -5.51 10.27
C ARG A 117 7.60 -5.59 9.51
N THR A 118 7.62 -5.47 8.20
CA THR A 118 6.44 -5.75 7.37
C THR A 118 6.18 -7.26 7.33
N ILE A 119 4.93 -7.67 7.55
CA ILE A 119 4.47 -9.05 7.36
C ILE A 119 3.94 -9.19 5.93
N THR A 120 4.22 -10.31 5.28
CA THR A 120 3.74 -10.63 3.93
C THR A 120 2.91 -11.91 3.95
N LEU A 121 2.01 -12.05 2.98
CA LEU A 121 1.42 -13.36 2.68
C LEU A 121 2.45 -14.24 1.97
N ASP A 122 2.36 -15.54 2.12
CA ASP A 122 3.29 -16.48 1.44
C ASP A 122 3.07 -16.52 -0.08
N ALA A 123 1.85 -16.21 -0.53
CA ALA A 123 1.46 -16.24 -1.94
C ALA A 123 0.39 -15.16 -2.22
N SER A 124 -0.41 -15.39 -3.27
CA SER A 124 -1.59 -14.58 -3.54
C SER A 124 -2.57 -14.60 -2.36
N PHE A 125 -3.40 -13.56 -2.25
CA PHE A 125 -4.36 -13.43 -1.17
C PHE A 125 -5.35 -14.61 -1.13
N THR A 126 -5.37 -15.29 0.03
CA THR A 126 -6.39 -16.24 0.47
C THR A 126 -6.84 -15.86 1.88
N VAL A 127 -8.01 -16.33 2.30
CA VAL A 127 -8.51 -16.08 3.67
C VAL A 127 -7.57 -16.73 4.68
N ASP A 128 -7.23 -18.01 4.47
CA ASP A 128 -6.35 -18.77 5.37
C ASP A 128 -4.95 -18.16 5.44
N GLY A 129 -4.36 -17.79 4.28
CA GLY A 129 -3.05 -17.15 4.24
C GLY A 129 -3.04 -15.79 4.95
N PHE A 130 -4.15 -15.03 4.90
CA PHE A 130 -4.28 -13.79 5.66
C PHE A 130 -4.36 -14.06 7.16
N ILE A 131 -5.18 -15.03 7.58
CA ILE A 131 -5.30 -15.45 8.99
C ILE A 131 -3.94 -15.89 9.54
N ASP A 132 -3.24 -16.74 8.80
CA ASP A 132 -1.91 -17.24 9.22
C ASP A 132 -0.90 -16.09 9.34
N ALA A 133 -0.87 -15.17 8.37
CA ALA A 133 0.01 -14.01 8.41
C ALA A 133 -0.24 -13.12 9.64
N THR A 134 -1.49 -12.97 10.10
CA THR A 134 -1.79 -12.18 11.30
C THR A 134 -1.22 -12.76 12.59
N ARG A 135 -0.86 -14.04 12.62
CA ARG A 135 -0.23 -14.69 13.79
C ARG A 135 1.22 -14.21 14.00
N HIS A 136 1.82 -13.60 12.98
CA HIS A 136 3.18 -13.07 13.00
C HIS A 136 3.26 -11.58 13.33
N LEU A 137 2.13 -10.94 13.61
CA LEU A 137 2.08 -9.56 14.07
C LEU A 137 2.65 -9.45 15.48
N ASP A 138 3.44 -8.42 15.74
CA ASP A 138 4.06 -8.14 17.03
C ASP A 138 3.01 -7.52 17.96
N PRO A 139 2.66 -8.15 19.10
CA PRO A 139 1.59 -7.66 19.98
C PRO A 139 1.87 -6.29 20.61
N ASP A 140 3.12 -5.84 20.62
CA ASP A 140 3.52 -4.56 21.19
C ASP A 140 3.45 -3.39 20.20
N GLU A 141 3.12 -3.68 18.93
CA GLU A 141 3.03 -2.69 17.86
C GLU A 141 1.56 -2.40 17.49
N ARG A 142 1.31 -1.22 16.90
CA ARG A 142 0.05 -0.96 16.19
C ARG A 142 0.03 -1.76 14.90
N HIS A 143 -1.12 -2.26 14.50
CA HIS A 143 -1.26 -3.10 13.32
C HIS A 143 -2.10 -2.45 12.23
N TYR A 144 -1.58 -2.45 11.02
CA TYR A 144 -2.26 -1.89 9.86
C TYR A 144 -2.18 -2.82 8.66
N THR A 145 -3.19 -2.76 7.81
CA THR A 145 -3.18 -3.40 6.48
C THR A 145 -3.95 -2.55 5.48
N ALA A 146 -3.79 -2.86 4.20
CA ALA A 146 -4.56 -2.27 3.12
C ALA A 146 -5.19 -3.39 2.28
N LEU A 147 -6.49 -3.28 2.04
CA LEU A 147 -7.31 -4.27 1.33
C LEU A 147 -8.20 -3.59 0.30
N VAL A 148 -8.73 -4.38 -0.63
CA VAL A 148 -9.87 -3.98 -1.47
C VAL A 148 -11.18 -4.49 -0.86
N PRO A 149 -12.36 -3.88 -1.19
CA PRO A 149 -13.63 -4.29 -0.60
C PRO A 149 -13.96 -5.78 -0.74
N THR A 150 -13.57 -6.41 -1.86
CA THR A 150 -13.78 -7.84 -2.09
C THR A 150 -12.97 -8.73 -1.14
N GLN A 151 -11.75 -8.32 -0.76
CA GLN A 151 -10.95 -9.04 0.23
C GLN A 151 -11.58 -8.93 1.62
N VAL A 152 -12.02 -7.73 2.02
CA VAL A 152 -12.74 -7.51 3.29
C VAL A 152 -14.01 -8.36 3.34
N ALA A 153 -14.83 -8.37 2.29
CA ALA A 153 -16.04 -9.17 2.24
C ALA A 153 -15.75 -10.68 2.39
N ARG A 154 -14.70 -11.17 1.74
CA ARG A 154 -14.28 -12.59 1.88
C ARG A 154 -13.81 -12.91 3.30
N LEU A 155 -13.06 -12.04 3.96
CA LEU A 155 -12.63 -12.24 5.34
C LEU A 155 -13.82 -12.21 6.30
N LEU A 156 -14.73 -11.24 6.17
CA LEU A 156 -15.92 -11.13 7.03
C LEU A 156 -16.92 -12.28 6.84
N SER A 157 -16.89 -13.00 5.72
CA SER A 157 -17.74 -14.19 5.52
C SER A 157 -17.26 -15.42 6.30
N HIS A 158 -16.11 -15.34 6.99
CA HIS A 158 -15.55 -16.39 7.84
C HIS A 158 -15.32 -15.84 9.26
N SER A 159 -15.73 -16.59 10.28
CA SER A 159 -15.56 -16.17 11.69
C SER A 159 -14.10 -15.89 12.06
N GLU A 160 -13.19 -16.78 11.66
CA GLU A 160 -11.74 -16.61 11.88
C GLU A 160 -11.16 -15.44 11.08
N GLY A 161 -11.70 -15.17 9.88
CA GLY A 161 -11.32 -14.02 9.07
C GLY A 161 -11.72 -12.69 9.72
N ALA A 162 -12.92 -12.62 10.30
CA ALA A 162 -13.36 -11.47 11.08
C ALA A 162 -12.50 -11.30 12.35
N GLU A 163 -12.14 -12.38 13.01
CA GLU A 163 -11.23 -12.35 14.16
C GLU A 163 -9.83 -11.83 13.78
N ALA A 164 -9.30 -12.29 12.64
CA ALA A 164 -8.03 -11.81 12.11
C ALA A 164 -8.07 -10.31 11.79
N LEU A 165 -9.18 -9.81 11.23
CA LEU A 165 -9.36 -8.37 10.97
C LEU A 165 -9.42 -7.53 12.25
N ARG A 166 -9.99 -8.04 13.34
CA ARG A 166 -10.03 -7.34 14.65
C ARG A 166 -8.65 -7.11 15.28
N ARG A 167 -7.61 -7.80 14.80
CA ARG A 167 -6.23 -7.58 15.28
C ARG A 167 -5.62 -6.27 14.78
N PHE A 168 -6.26 -5.60 13.81
CA PHE A 168 -5.75 -4.36 13.24
C PHE A 168 -6.36 -3.14 13.91
N ASP A 169 -5.52 -2.17 14.29
CA ASP A 169 -5.97 -0.84 14.72
C ASP A 169 -6.71 -0.09 13.60
N ALA A 170 -6.34 -0.37 12.35
CA ALA A 170 -7.07 0.10 11.17
C ALA A 170 -6.81 -0.76 9.94
N VAL A 171 -7.87 -1.00 9.17
CA VAL A 171 -7.82 -1.63 7.85
C VAL A 171 -8.15 -0.57 6.81
N LEU A 172 -7.17 -0.17 6.02
CA LEU A 172 -7.38 0.77 4.91
C LEU A 172 -8.09 0.05 3.76
N VAL A 173 -9.21 0.60 3.29
CA VAL A 173 -9.98 0.00 2.20
C VAL A 173 -10.06 0.95 1.03
N GLY A 174 -9.49 0.55 -0.11
CA GLY A 174 -9.39 1.39 -1.30
C GLY A 174 -9.50 0.60 -2.60
N GLY A 175 -9.19 1.26 -3.72
CA GLY A 175 -9.27 0.68 -5.06
C GLY A 175 -10.69 0.61 -5.65
N ALA A 176 -11.73 0.66 -4.82
CA ALA A 176 -13.14 0.79 -5.19
C ALA A 176 -13.92 1.44 -4.05
N ALA A 177 -15.15 1.86 -4.32
CA ALA A 177 -16.05 2.36 -3.29
C ALA A 177 -16.33 1.28 -2.24
N LEU A 178 -16.28 1.64 -0.95
CA LEU A 178 -16.66 0.76 0.15
C LEU A 178 -18.19 0.70 0.24
N PRO A 179 -18.83 -0.46 -0.01
CA PRO A 179 -20.28 -0.57 0.09
C PRO A 179 -20.78 -0.31 1.51
N PRO A 180 -21.87 0.46 1.72
CA PRO A 180 -22.41 0.73 3.05
C PRO A 180 -22.73 -0.53 3.86
N ARG A 181 -23.25 -1.57 3.20
CA ARG A 181 -23.53 -2.87 3.87
C ARG A 181 -22.25 -3.55 4.36
N LEU A 182 -21.15 -3.45 3.61
CA LEU A 182 -19.87 -4.02 4.03
C LEU A 182 -19.28 -3.26 5.21
N ARG A 183 -19.43 -1.93 5.24
CA ARG A 183 -19.08 -1.08 6.39
C ARG A 183 -19.86 -1.53 7.63
N ALA A 184 -21.19 -1.63 7.53
CA ALA A 184 -22.05 -2.06 8.63
C ALA A 184 -21.67 -3.45 9.17
N SER A 185 -21.42 -4.42 8.28
CA SER A 185 -20.96 -5.76 8.70
C SER A 185 -19.61 -5.72 9.40
N ALA A 186 -18.70 -4.85 9.00
CA ALA A 186 -17.42 -4.69 9.68
C ALA A 186 -17.58 -4.05 11.06
N ASP A 187 -18.41 -3.02 11.17
CA ASP A 187 -18.74 -2.34 12.42
C ASP A 187 -19.38 -3.33 13.42
N GLU A 188 -20.35 -4.14 12.97
CA GLU A 188 -20.95 -5.23 13.76
C GLU A 188 -19.93 -6.29 14.21
N ALA A 189 -18.94 -6.56 13.36
CA ALA A 189 -17.83 -7.47 13.70
C ALA A 189 -16.75 -6.82 14.57
N GLY A 190 -16.83 -5.54 14.92
CA GLY A 190 -15.82 -4.82 15.69
C GLY A 190 -14.52 -4.57 14.92
N VAL A 191 -14.59 -4.46 13.59
CA VAL A 191 -13.45 -4.22 12.70
C VAL A 191 -13.38 -2.75 12.32
N VAL A 192 -12.24 -2.10 12.54
CA VAL A 192 -12.01 -0.70 12.21
C VAL A 192 -11.61 -0.58 10.74
N LEU A 193 -12.58 -0.27 9.87
CA LEU A 193 -12.31 0.06 8.47
C LEU A 193 -12.11 1.56 8.28
N VAL A 194 -11.16 1.93 7.45
CA VAL A 194 -10.92 3.30 7.00
C VAL A 194 -11.06 3.32 5.48
N ALA A 195 -12.14 3.92 4.97
CA ALA A 195 -12.32 4.06 3.52
C ALA A 195 -11.32 5.06 2.95
N THR A 196 -10.59 4.66 1.91
CA THR A 196 -9.55 5.51 1.33
C THR A 196 -9.83 5.81 -0.14
N TYR A 197 -9.68 7.08 -0.51
CA TYR A 197 -9.62 7.51 -1.90
C TYR A 197 -8.23 8.02 -2.22
N GLY A 198 -7.74 7.63 -3.39
CA GLY A 198 -6.43 8.06 -3.91
C GLY A 198 -6.11 7.34 -5.22
N MET A 199 -4.98 7.69 -5.79
CA MET A 199 -4.48 7.14 -7.05
C MET A 199 -2.95 7.10 -7.02
N SER A 200 -2.32 6.56 -8.06
CA SER A 200 -0.85 6.56 -8.14
C SER A 200 -0.29 7.98 -8.09
N GLU A 201 -0.93 8.91 -8.78
CA GLU A 201 -0.54 10.32 -8.90
C GLU A 201 -0.60 11.09 -7.57
N THR A 202 -1.42 10.64 -6.62
CA THR A 202 -1.49 11.21 -5.25
C THR A 202 -0.57 10.49 -4.25
N ALA A 203 0.35 9.65 -4.74
CA ALA A 203 1.20 8.81 -3.91
C ALA A 203 0.38 7.90 -2.97
N GLY A 204 -0.77 7.40 -3.43
CA GLY A 204 -1.70 6.55 -2.68
C GLY A 204 -2.89 7.32 -2.11
N GLY A 205 -3.46 6.84 -0.99
CA GLY A 205 -4.63 7.44 -0.36
C GLY A 205 -4.38 8.87 0.12
N CYS A 206 -5.29 9.79 -0.23
CA CYS A 206 -5.21 11.20 0.14
C CYS A 206 -6.48 11.73 0.81
N VAL A 207 -7.59 10.96 0.76
CA VAL A 207 -8.83 11.22 1.49
C VAL A 207 -9.21 9.95 2.25
N TYR A 208 -9.41 10.05 3.55
CA TYR A 208 -9.77 8.96 4.44
C TYR A 208 -11.11 9.26 5.11
N ASP A 209 -12.07 8.35 5.01
CA ASP A 209 -13.45 8.50 5.50
C ASP A 209 -14.09 9.87 5.14
N GLY A 210 -13.86 10.32 3.90
CA GLY A 210 -14.38 11.59 3.39
C GLY A 210 -13.59 12.84 3.79
N ALA A 211 -12.60 12.72 4.68
CA ALA A 211 -11.73 13.82 5.09
C ALA A 211 -10.39 13.81 4.37
N THR A 212 -9.94 14.96 3.87
CA THR A 212 -8.61 15.09 3.26
C THR A 212 -7.51 14.90 4.30
N LEU A 213 -6.49 14.12 3.96
CA LEU A 213 -5.29 14.05 4.78
C LEU A 213 -4.57 15.39 4.81
N ARG A 214 -3.89 15.68 5.93
CA ARG A 214 -3.16 16.93 6.10
C ARG A 214 -2.15 17.15 4.97
N GLY A 215 -2.25 18.28 4.29
CA GLY A 215 -1.44 18.65 3.14
C GLY A 215 -2.10 18.38 1.79
N THR A 216 -3.25 17.67 1.77
CA THR A 216 -4.05 17.46 0.56
C THR A 216 -5.02 18.62 0.35
N ARG A 217 -5.10 19.12 -0.88
CA ARG A 217 -6.11 20.10 -1.32
C ARG A 217 -6.90 19.49 -2.47
N LEU A 218 -8.23 19.45 -2.34
CA LEU A 218 -9.14 19.14 -3.44
C LEU A 218 -9.53 20.43 -4.16
N ARG A 219 -9.55 20.38 -5.47
CA ARG A 219 -10.05 21.48 -6.32
C ARG A 219 -11.20 20.98 -7.17
#